data_ac3302a68fa482ba551cdd634bf395c5
#
_entry.id   ac3302a68fa482ba551cdd634bf395c5
#
_cell.length_a   1.000
_cell.length_b   1.000
_cell.length_c   1.000
_cell.angle_alpha   90.00
_cell.angle_beta   90.00
_cell.angle_gamma   90.00
#
_symmetry.space_group_name_H-M   'P 1'
#
loop_
_entity.id
_entity.type
_entity.pdbx_description
1 polymer ?
#
loop_
_entity_poly.entity_id
_entity_poly.type
_entity_poly.pdbx_seq_one_letter_code
_entity_poly.pdbx_strand_id
1 'polypeptide(L)'
;VALILVLVAYLAWVTRLRRQGRGVLLHFRLPGPMLTLGQTALGVVDVCAAAGALYVLLPKEAGIGYLAFAALYSFAAMLGIASHSPGGLGVFEATMIKGVGGSADKLLASLLLFRVIYYLVPFVFALALLGGQPGASR
;
A
#
# COMPACT_ATOMS: atom_id res chain seq x y z
N VAL A 1 -3.75 3.47 17.82
CA VAL A 1 -4.44 4.63 18.47
C VAL A 1 -4.09 5.93 17.75
N ALA A 2 -2.79 6.24 17.52
CA ALA A 2 -2.37 7.49 16.87
C ALA A 2 -2.96 7.69 15.46
N LEU A 3 -2.96 6.65 14.62
CA LEU A 3 -3.54 6.69 13.26
C LEU A 3 -5.05 6.98 13.27
N ILE A 4 -5.78 6.40 14.22
CA ILE A 4 -7.22 6.64 14.37
C ILE A 4 -7.47 8.09 14.77
N LEU A 5 -6.65 8.64 15.68
CA LEU A 5 -6.74 10.05 16.09
C LEU A 5 -6.46 11.00 14.93
N VAL A 6 -5.43 10.72 14.12
CA VAL A 6 -5.13 11.52 12.92
C VAL A 6 -6.27 11.46 11.91
N LEU A 7 -6.85 10.27 11.67
CA LEU A 7 -7.99 10.11 10.77
C LEU A 7 -9.22 10.87 11.27
N VAL A 8 -9.53 10.76 12.56
CA VAL A 8 -10.65 11.48 13.18
C VAL A 8 -10.43 12.99 13.13
N ALA A 9 -9.22 13.46 13.43
CA ALA A 9 -8.85 14.87 13.34
C ALA A 9 -8.97 15.39 11.90
N TYR A 10 -8.50 14.63 10.92
CA TYR A 10 -8.63 14.94 9.49
C TYR A 10 -10.10 15.03 9.07
N LEU A 11 -10.92 14.04 9.42
CA LEU A 11 -12.36 14.03 9.11
C LEU A 11 -13.10 15.19 9.78
N ALA A 12 -12.78 15.49 11.04
CA ALA A 12 -13.35 16.63 11.75
C ALA A 12 -12.95 17.96 11.11
N TRP A 13 -11.70 18.08 10.67
CA TRP A 13 -11.20 19.28 9.98
C TRP A 13 -11.87 19.47 8.61
N VAL A 14 -11.97 18.42 7.80
CA VAL A 14 -12.65 18.46 6.49
C VAL A 14 -14.13 18.80 6.64
N THR A 15 -14.82 18.22 7.63
CA THR A 15 -16.24 18.54 7.89
C THR A 15 -16.44 19.98 8.36
N ARG A 16 -15.51 20.52 9.18
CA ARG A 16 -15.53 21.93 9.59
C ARG A 16 -15.35 22.88 8.39
N LEU A 17 -14.36 22.60 7.54
CA LEU A 17 -14.11 23.41 6.33
C LEU A 17 -15.32 23.42 5.38
N ARG A 18 -16.00 22.29 5.22
CA ARG A 18 -17.25 22.21 4.43
C ARG A 18 -18.37 23.05 5.02
N ARG A 19 -18.56 23.00 6.36
CA ARG A 19 -19.60 23.79 7.05
C ARG A 19 -19.36 25.29 6.95
N GLN A 20 -18.11 25.73 6.81
CA GLN A 20 -17.73 27.14 6.70
C GLN A 20 -17.81 27.71 5.27
N GLY A 21 -18.29 26.95 4.29
CA GLY A 21 -18.37 27.40 2.89
C GLY A 21 -17.02 27.64 2.21
N ARG A 22 -15.91 27.40 2.91
CA ARG A 22 -14.53 27.61 2.43
C ARG A 22 -14.01 26.48 1.53
N GLY A 23 -14.83 25.46 1.27
CA GLY A 23 -14.47 24.32 0.41
C GLY A 23 -14.30 24.63 -1.08
N VAL A 24 -14.41 25.92 -1.47
CA VAL A 24 -14.32 26.37 -2.88
C VAL A 24 -13.04 27.18 -3.14
N LEU A 25 -12.17 27.37 -2.14
CA LEU A 25 -11.02 28.29 -2.26
C LEU A 25 -9.89 27.82 -3.19
N LEU A 26 -9.93 26.62 -3.73
CA LEU A 26 -8.89 26.09 -4.63
C LEU A 26 -9.52 25.14 -5.65
N HIS A 27 -10.41 25.47 -6.55
CA HIS A 27 -10.89 24.59 -7.64
C HIS A 27 -10.91 23.05 -7.36
N PHE A 28 -10.58 22.62 -6.15
CA PHE A 28 -10.60 21.25 -5.66
C PHE A 28 -11.87 21.03 -4.84
N ARG A 29 -12.82 20.29 -5.38
CA ARG A 29 -13.92 19.75 -4.59
C ARG A 29 -13.33 18.77 -3.56
N LEU A 30 -13.25 19.18 -2.30
CA LEU A 30 -12.87 18.26 -1.23
C LEU A 30 -13.82 17.05 -1.21
N PRO A 31 -13.29 15.83 -1.20
CA PRO A 31 -14.11 14.62 -1.14
C PRO A 31 -15.03 14.63 0.09
N GLY A 32 -16.22 14.08 -0.07
CA GLY A 32 -17.17 13.96 1.04
C GLY A 32 -16.64 13.03 2.12
N PRO A 33 -17.08 13.18 3.39
CA PRO A 33 -16.63 12.32 4.47
C PRO A 33 -16.91 10.84 4.18
N MET A 34 -18.02 10.53 3.53
CA MET A 34 -18.37 9.18 3.10
C MET A 34 -17.38 8.62 2.07
N LEU A 35 -16.97 9.45 1.11
CA LEU A 35 -15.98 9.06 0.11
C LEU A 35 -14.59 8.87 0.75
N THR A 36 -14.20 9.73 1.67
CA THR A 36 -12.94 9.61 2.40
C THR A 36 -12.90 8.34 3.24
N LEU A 37 -13.98 8.01 3.94
CA LEU A 37 -14.10 6.76 4.70
C LEU A 37 -14.01 5.55 3.79
N GLY A 38 -14.72 5.57 2.66
CA GLY A 38 -14.68 4.48 1.69
C GLY A 38 -13.27 4.27 1.10
N GLN A 39 -12.59 5.34 0.73
CA GLN A 39 -11.20 5.27 0.24
C GLN A 39 -10.22 4.76 1.30
N THR A 40 -10.38 5.21 2.55
CA THR A 40 -9.54 4.75 3.66
C THR A 40 -9.77 3.27 3.95
N ALA A 41 -11.03 2.82 3.99
CA ALA A 41 -11.36 1.43 4.18
C ALA A 41 -10.80 0.54 3.06
N LEU A 42 -10.95 0.99 1.80
CA LEU A 42 -10.39 0.30 0.65
C LEU A 42 -8.86 0.19 0.74
N GLY A 43 -8.18 1.28 1.12
CA GLY A 43 -6.73 1.29 1.30
C GLY A 43 -6.26 0.34 2.42
N VAL A 44 -7.00 0.27 3.52
CA VAL A 44 -6.71 -0.70 4.60
C VAL A 44 -6.86 -2.14 4.10
N VAL A 45 -7.93 -2.43 3.37
CA VAL A 45 -8.15 -3.76 2.78
C VAL A 45 -7.05 -4.11 1.79
N ASP A 46 -6.64 -3.18 0.93
CA ASP A 46 -5.56 -3.36 -0.04
C ASP A 46 -4.22 -3.69 0.65
N VAL A 47 -3.83 -2.90 1.65
CA VAL A 47 -2.59 -3.13 2.42
C VAL A 47 -2.64 -4.47 3.16
N CYS A 48 -3.78 -4.83 3.77
CA CYS A 48 -3.95 -6.12 4.42
C CYS A 48 -3.87 -7.27 3.42
N ALA A 49 -4.49 -7.15 2.26
CA ALA A 49 -4.43 -8.16 1.22
C ALA A 49 -3.00 -8.35 0.67
N ALA A 50 -2.29 -7.27 0.41
CA ALA A 50 -0.90 -7.30 -0.04
C ALA A 50 0.03 -7.92 1.02
N ALA A 51 -0.12 -7.50 2.29
CA ALA A 51 0.61 -8.12 3.41
C ALA A 51 0.26 -9.62 3.54
N GLY A 52 -1.00 -10.00 3.37
CA GLY A 52 -1.45 -11.38 3.38
C GLY A 52 -0.84 -12.23 2.27
N ALA A 53 -0.79 -11.71 1.06
CA ALA A 53 -0.16 -12.36 -0.08
C ALA A 53 1.34 -12.64 0.16
N LEU A 54 2.06 -11.65 0.70
CA LEU A 54 3.46 -11.83 1.08
C LEU A 54 3.61 -12.79 2.26
N TYR A 55 2.70 -12.73 3.25
CA TYR A 55 2.73 -13.60 4.42
C TYR A 55 2.65 -15.09 4.07
N VAL A 56 1.81 -15.43 3.07
CA VAL A 56 1.69 -16.82 2.57
C VAL A 56 2.97 -17.30 1.90
N LEU A 57 3.76 -16.40 1.34
CA LEU A 57 5.05 -16.71 0.70
C LEU A 57 6.21 -16.80 1.70
N LEU A 58 5.99 -16.44 2.98
CA LEU A 58 7.05 -16.52 3.98
C LEU A 58 7.49 -17.97 4.25
N PRO A 59 8.78 -18.17 4.57
CA PRO A 59 9.26 -19.43 5.10
C PRO A 59 8.53 -19.75 6.42
N LYS A 60 8.15 -21.01 6.61
CA LYS A 60 7.44 -21.47 7.83
C LYS A 60 8.22 -21.22 9.13
N GLU A 61 9.52 -21.02 9.01
CA GLU A 61 10.45 -20.76 10.12
C GLU A 61 10.37 -19.29 10.62
N ALA A 62 9.66 -18.41 9.91
CA ALA A 62 9.62 -16.97 10.26
C ALA A 62 8.97 -16.65 11.62
N GLY A 63 8.12 -17.56 12.14
CA GLY A 63 7.59 -17.49 13.52
C GLY A 63 6.83 -16.20 13.90
N ILE A 64 6.56 -15.32 12.94
CA ILE A 64 5.88 -14.04 13.15
C ILE A 64 4.37 -14.17 12.93
N GLY A 65 3.56 -13.61 13.84
CA GLY A 65 2.11 -13.58 13.67
C GLY A 65 1.68 -12.59 12.58
N TYR A 66 0.57 -12.89 11.89
CA TYR A 66 0.09 -12.07 10.76
C TYR A 66 -0.07 -10.58 11.11
N LEU A 67 -0.60 -10.25 12.27
CA LEU A 67 -0.84 -8.85 12.65
C LEU A 67 0.47 -8.05 12.83
N ALA A 68 1.47 -8.68 13.47
CA ALA A 68 2.80 -8.09 13.61
C ALA A 68 3.49 -7.95 12.25
N PHE A 69 3.32 -8.96 11.38
CA PHE A 69 3.82 -8.93 10.02
C PHE A 69 3.17 -7.82 9.18
N ALA A 70 1.85 -7.66 9.23
CA ALA A 70 1.13 -6.61 8.50
C ALA A 70 1.55 -5.20 8.97
N ALA A 71 1.79 -5.03 10.27
CA ALA A 71 2.33 -3.78 10.81
C ALA A 71 3.76 -3.50 10.29
N LEU A 72 4.62 -4.52 10.28
CA LEU A 72 5.97 -4.42 9.74
C LEU A 72 5.98 -4.14 8.24
N TYR A 73 5.09 -4.81 7.49
CA TYR A 73 4.89 -4.58 6.05
C TYR A 73 4.52 -3.11 5.78
N SER A 74 3.53 -2.60 6.51
CA SER A 74 3.09 -1.21 6.37
C SER A 74 4.22 -0.22 6.69
N PHE A 75 4.97 -0.48 7.75
CA PHE A 75 6.12 0.33 8.14
C PHE A 75 7.23 0.30 7.07
N ALA A 76 7.56 -0.89 6.55
CA ALA A 76 8.55 -1.06 5.49
C ALA A 76 8.13 -0.35 4.20
N ALA A 77 6.85 -0.41 3.84
CA ALA A 77 6.30 0.30 2.69
C ALA A 77 6.40 1.82 2.85
N MET A 78 6.08 2.35 4.03
CA MET A 78 6.22 3.78 4.34
C MET A 78 7.68 4.23 4.25
N LEU A 79 8.63 3.45 4.78
CA LEU A 79 10.06 3.75 4.67
C LEU A 79 10.53 3.70 3.21
N GLY A 80 10.04 2.73 2.44
CA GLY A 80 10.32 2.62 1.00
C GLY A 80 9.89 3.87 0.25
N ILE A 81 8.70 4.39 0.51
CA ILE A 81 8.18 5.63 -0.08
C ILE A 81 9.01 6.84 0.40
N ALA A 82 9.29 6.94 1.69
CA ALA A 82 10.03 8.04 2.29
C ALA A 82 11.49 8.12 1.81
N SER A 83 12.08 7.00 1.43
CA SER A 83 13.46 6.93 0.91
C SER A 83 13.63 7.49 -0.49
N HIS A 84 12.54 7.85 -1.19
CA HIS A 84 12.54 8.29 -2.60
C HIS A 84 13.26 7.31 -3.55
N SER A 85 13.49 6.08 -3.10
CA SER A 85 14.05 5.02 -3.93
C SER A 85 12.99 4.54 -4.93
N PRO A 86 13.33 4.34 -6.21
CA PRO A 86 12.36 3.88 -7.21
C PRO A 86 11.75 2.54 -6.80
N GLY A 87 10.43 2.53 -6.53
CA GLY A 87 9.72 1.36 -6.04
C GLY A 87 10.10 0.90 -4.62
N GLY A 88 10.78 1.75 -3.82
CA GLY A 88 11.23 1.40 -2.47
C GLY A 88 12.29 0.30 -2.44
N LEU A 89 12.97 0.05 -3.59
CA LEU A 89 13.96 -1.03 -3.73
C LEU A 89 15.09 -0.90 -2.71
N GLY A 90 15.40 -2.00 -2.06
CA GLY A 90 16.44 -2.11 -1.04
C GLY A 90 15.97 -1.74 0.36
N VAL A 91 15.27 -0.62 0.54
CA VAL A 91 14.82 -0.16 1.87
C VAL A 91 13.70 -1.06 2.42
N PHE A 92 12.73 -1.39 1.57
CA PHE A 92 11.65 -2.30 1.92
C PHE A 92 12.18 -3.69 2.30
N GLU A 93 13.04 -4.27 1.44
CA GLU A 93 13.65 -5.57 1.67
C GLU A 93 14.51 -5.59 2.94
N ALA A 94 15.37 -4.60 3.12
CA ALA A 94 16.21 -4.50 4.30
C ALA A 94 15.39 -4.39 5.60
N THR A 95 14.30 -3.64 5.57
CA THR A 95 13.40 -3.48 6.72
C THR A 95 12.68 -4.80 7.02
N MET A 96 12.17 -5.48 5.99
CA MET A 96 11.51 -6.77 6.15
C MET A 96 12.45 -7.85 6.67
N ILE A 97 13.67 -7.95 6.12
CA ILE A 97 14.67 -8.94 6.55
C ILE A 97 15.06 -8.72 8.02
N LYS A 98 15.26 -7.46 8.43
CA LYS A 98 15.60 -7.15 9.81
C LYS A 98 14.43 -7.37 10.77
N GLY A 99 13.21 -7.08 10.34
CA GLY A 99 12.04 -7.16 11.20
C GLY A 99 11.47 -8.56 11.36
N VAL A 100 11.49 -9.38 10.32
CA VAL A 100 11.01 -10.77 10.35
C VAL A 100 12.04 -11.69 11.02
N GLY A 101 13.33 -11.47 10.74
CA GLY A 101 14.39 -12.36 11.17
C GLY A 101 14.43 -13.69 10.39
N GLY A 102 15.29 -14.61 10.81
CA GLY A 102 15.46 -15.89 10.12
C GLY A 102 16.46 -15.84 8.98
N SER A 103 16.36 -16.77 8.00
CA SER A 103 17.28 -16.86 6.87
C SER A 103 17.01 -15.74 5.85
N ALA A 104 17.93 -14.80 5.73
CA ALA A 104 17.82 -13.66 4.82
C ALA A 104 17.60 -14.08 3.36
N ASP A 105 18.28 -15.15 2.92
CA ASP A 105 18.19 -15.63 1.54
C ASP A 105 16.79 -16.13 1.18
N LYS A 106 16.17 -16.93 2.06
CA LYS A 106 14.81 -17.43 1.83
C LYS A 106 13.79 -16.30 1.85
N LEU A 107 13.97 -15.36 2.77
CA LEU A 107 13.09 -14.21 2.87
C LEU A 107 13.23 -13.28 1.66
N LEU A 108 14.46 -13.05 1.19
CA LEU A 108 14.70 -12.27 -0.02
C LEU A 108 14.04 -12.91 -1.25
N ALA A 109 14.15 -14.25 -1.39
CA ALA A 109 13.47 -14.98 -2.45
C ALA A 109 11.94 -14.78 -2.42
N SER A 110 11.33 -14.84 -1.23
CA SER A 110 9.89 -14.59 -1.05
C SER A 110 9.50 -13.15 -1.41
N LEU A 111 10.31 -12.18 -1.03
CA LEU A 111 10.10 -10.77 -1.35
C LEU A 111 10.20 -10.50 -2.86
N LEU A 112 11.18 -11.10 -3.53
CA LEU A 112 11.34 -10.98 -4.98
C LEU A 112 10.19 -11.65 -5.73
N LEU A 113 9.80 -12.86 -5.30
CA LEU A 113 8.66 -13.58 -5.87
C LEU A 113 7.36 -12.77 -5.71
N PHE A 114 7.13 -12.19 -4.54
CA PHE A 114 6.00 -11.31 -4.29
C PHE A 114 5.99 -10.12 -5.27
N ARG A 115 7.13 -9.46 -5.50
CA ARG A 115 7.23 -8.35 -6.45
C ARG A 115 6.90 -8.78 -7.88
N VAL A 116 7.41 -9.92 -8.32
CA VAL A 116 7.10 -10.43 -9.65
C VAL A 116 5.59 -10.67 -9.80
N ILE A 117 4.97 -11.33 -8.84
CA ILE A 117 3.52 -11.63 -8.90
C ILE A 117 2.70 -10.35 -8.79
N TYR A 118 3.00 -9.49 -7.83
CA TYR A 118 2.18 -8.33 -7.50
C TYR A 118 2.30 -7.19 -8.52
N TYR A 119 3.48 -6.99 -9.12
CA TYR A 119 3.73 -5.89 -10.07
C TYR A 119 3.78 -6.36 -11.52
N LEU A 120 4.50 -7.44 -11.80
CA LEU A 120 4.75 -7.86 -13.19
C LEU A 120 3.51 -8.50 -13.82
N VAL A 121 2.78 -9.33 -13.08
CA VAL A 121 1.58 -10.00 -13.60
C VAL A 121 0.49 -8.99 -14.00
N PRO A 122 0.06 -8.03 -13.14
CA PRO A 122 -0.91 -7.02 -13.56
C PRO A 122 -0.39 -6.13 -14.71
N PHE A 123 0.89 -5.81 -14.72
CA PHE A 123 1.50 -5.02 -15.79
C PHE A 123 1.45 -5.72 -17.15
N VAL A 124 1.83 -7.00 -17.21
CA VAL A 124 1.75 -7.80 -18.44
C VAL A 124 0.30 -7.93 -18.90
N PHE A 125 -0.63 -8.15 -17.95
CA PHE A 125 -2.05 -8.24 -18.26
C PHE A 125 -2.59 -6.93 -18.83
N ALA A 126 -2.21 -5.78 -18.25
CA ALA A 126 -2.59 -4.47 -18.76
C ALA A 126 -2.03 -4.20 -20.17
N LEU A 127 -0.77 -4.59 -20.43
CA LEU A 127 -0.16 -4.49 -21.75
C LEU A 127 -0.89 -5.36 -22.80
N ALA A 128 -1.26 -6.58 -22.42
CA ALA A 128 -2.00 -7.49 -23.30
C ALA A 128 -3.39 -6.92 -23.68
N LEU A 129 -4.09 -6.31 -22.72
CA LEU A 129 -5.36 -5.64 -22.96
C LEU A 129 -5.22 -4.41 -23.87
N LEU A 130 -4.16 -3.61 -23.67
CA LEU A 130 -3.89 -2.44 -24.52
C LEU A 130 -3.49 -2.84 -25.95
N GLY A 131 -2.66 -3.89 -26.09
CA GLY A 131 -2.24 -4.39 -27.40
C GLY A 131 -3.33 -5.14 -28.16
N GLY A 132 -4.35 -5.63 -27.46
CA GLY A 132 -5.50 -6.31 -28.05
C GLY A 132 -6.63 -5.39 -28.50
N GLN A 133 -6.52 -4.06 -28.34
CA GLN A 133 -7.51 -3.10 -28.86
C GLN A 133 -7.23 -2.81 -30.34
N PRO A 134 -8.04 -3.32 -31.28
CA PRO A 134 -7.87 -2.98 -32.69
C PRO A 134 -8.29 -1.52 -32.90
N GLY A 135 -7.31 -0.66 -33.14
CA GLY A 135 -7.55 0.63 -33.82
C GLY A 135 -7.77 1.85 -32.93
N ALA A 136 -6.74 2.29 -32.19
CA ALA A 136 -6.60 3.70 -31.84
C ALA A 136 -5.60 4.39 -32.79
N SER A 137 -5.76 4.16 -34.10
CA SER A 137 -5.11 4.96 -35.15
C SER A 137 -6.17 5.80 -35.83
N ARG A 138 -6.51 6.97 -35.27
CA ARG A 138 -6.98 8.15 -36.02
C ARG A 138 -6.58 9.41 -35.26
#